data_e11e5882eec55418417d293cdf36a918
#
_entry.id   e11e5882eec55418417d293cdf36a918
#
_cell.length_a   1.000
_cell.length_b   1.000
_cell.length_c   1.000
_cell.angle_alpha   90.00
_cell.angle_beta   90.00
_cell.angle_gamma   90.00
#
_symmetry.space_group_name_H-M   'P 1'
#
loop_
_entity.id
_entity.type
_entity.pdbx_description
1 polymer ?
#
loop_
_entity_poly.entity_id
_entity_poly.type
_entity_poly.pdbx_seq_one_letter_code
_entity_poly.pdbx_strand_id
1 'polypeptide(L)'
;MLRTVEPDDIAIFFEHQDDPVASEMAAFPVRDRAAHDQHWAKILADESVIARTIVDDGQVVGNIGSFVADGERAIGYWIARQHWGRGHATRALADYVAEVPERPLHARVAEHNVGSIRVLAKCGFAIVGEDQSDGDPVREIVLRLDA
;
A
#
# COMPACT_ATOMS: atom_id res chain seq x y z
N MET A 1 3.70 7.91 12.08
CA MET A 1 2.68 8.98 11.97
C MET A 1 2.21 9.11 10.51
N LEU A 2 0.93 9.34 10.32
CA LEU A 2 0.35 9.60 9.00
C LEU A 2 0.06 11.08 8.83
N ARG A 3 0.31 11.61 7.64
CA ARG A 3 -0.11 12.97 7.28
C ARG A 3 -0.60 13.01 5.83
N THR A 4 -1.25 14.09 5.46
CA THR A 4 -1.69 14.32 4.08
C THR A 4 -0.48 14.32 3.13
N VAL A 5 -0.67 13.76 1.94
CA VAL A 5 0.38 13.75 0.90
C VAL A 5 0.63 15.17 0.40
N GLU A 6 1.89 15.56 0.36
CA GLU A 6 2.35 16.85 -0.16
C GLU A 6 3.02 16.66 -1.52
N PRO A 7 3.06 17.69 -2.38
CA PRO A 7 3.67 17.57 -3.72
C PRO A 7 5.10 17.04 -3.71
N ASP A 8 5.91 17.46 -2.74
CA ASP A 8 7.31 17.02 -2.63
C ASP A 8 7.46 15.54 -2.29
N ASP A 9 6.41 14.93 -1.71
CA ASP A 9 6.43 13.52 -1.35
C ASP A 9 6.45 12.61 -2.59
N ILE A 10 5.89 13.07 -3.69
CA ILE A 10 5.75 12.26 -4.92
C ILE A 10 7.13 11.83 -5.44
N ALA A 11 8.11 12.74 -5.44
CA ALA A 11 9.48 12.43 -5.83
C ALA A 11 10.12 11.38 -4.91
N ILE A 12 9.85 11.47 -3.61
CA ILE A 12 10.34 10.51 -2.62
C ILE A 12 9.68 9.15 -2.83
N PHE A 13 8.39 9.11 -3.08
CA PHE A 13 7.67 7.86 -3.38
C PHE A 13 8.21 7.18 -4.62
N PHE A 14 8.58 7.96 -5.64
CA PHE A 14 9.22 7.40 -6.83
C PHE A 14 10.55 6.73 -6.48
N GLU A 15 11.39 7.38 -5.68
CA GLU A 15 12.66 6.80 -5.23
C GLU A 15 12.44 5.49 -4.48
N HIS A 16 11.40 5.41 -3.65
CA HIS A 16 11.06 4.19 -2.92
C HIS A 16 10.67 3.04 -3.86
N GLN A 17 9.92 3.34 -4.91
CA GLN A 17 9.50 2.34 -5.90
C GLN A 17 10.59 1.96 -6.89
N ASP A 18 11.53 2.85 -7.14
CA ASP A 18 12.64 2.62 -8.07
C ASP A 18 13.72 1.74 -7.41
N ASP A 19 13.28 0.61 -6.90
CA ASP A 19 14.09 -0.38 -6.21
C ASP A 19 13.65 -1.76 -6.70
N PRO A 20 14.51 -2.48 -7.47
CA PRO A 20 14.14 -3.78 -8.02
C PRO A 20 13.77 -4.82 -6.96
N VAL A 21 14.42 -4.80 -5.81
CA VAL A 21 14.14 -5.74 -4.73
C VAL A 21 12.74 -5.51 -4.15
N ALA A 22 12.40 -4.25 -3.90
CA ALA A 22 11.07 -3.90 -3.37
C ALA A 22 9.97 -4.18 -4.39
N SER A 23 10.20 -3.86 -5.67
CA SER A 23 9.23 -4.08 -6.74
C SER A 23 8.97 -5.57 -6.98
N GLU A 24 10.02 -6.40 -6.92
CA GLU A 24 9.88 -7.84 -7.03
C GLU A 24 9.10 -8.43 -5.85
N MET A 25 9.37 -7.97 -4.63
CA MET A 25 8.65 -8.42 -3.45
C MET A 25 7.16 -8.09 -3.53
N ALA A 26 6.82 -6.90 -4.00
CA ALA A 26 5.44 -6.46 -4.15
C ALA A 26 4.78 -7.03 -5.42
N ALA A 27 5.53 -7.64 -6.33
CA ALA A 27 5.09 -8.06 -7.67
C ALA A 27 4.46 -6.87 -8.43
N PHE A 28 5.09 -5.72 -8.32
CA PHE A 28 4.58 -4.47 -8.85
C PHE A 28 5.47 -3.99 -9.99
N PRO A 29 4.91 -3.62 -11.16
CA PRO A 29 5.71 -3.15 -12.27
C PRO A 29 6.37 -1.81 -11.95
N VAL A 30 7.67 -1.70 -12.31
CA VAL A 30 8.40 -0.44 -12.17
C VAL A 30 7.87 0.56 -13.20
N ARG A 31 7.51 1.75 -12.74
CA ARG A 31 7.11 2.86 -13.60
C ARG A 31 8.28 3.82 -13.78
N ASP A 32 8.40 4.44 -14.95
CA ASP A 32 9.30 5.57 -15.11
C ASP A 32 8.74 6.80 -14.36
N ARG A 33 9.55 7.85 -14.26
CA ARG A 33 9.18 9.05 -13.49
C ARG A 33 7.90 9.69 -14.03
N ALA A 34 7.76 9.81 -15.35
CA ALA A 34 6.59 10.43 -15.95
C ALA A 34 5.32 9.63 -15.68
N ALA A 35 5.36 8.30 -15.83
CA ALA A 35 4.23 7.43 -15.54
C ALA A 35 3.86 7.46 -14.06
N HIS A 36 4.84 7.50 -13.18
CA HIS A 36 4.64 7.61 -11.73
C HIS A 36 3.96 8.92 -11.35
N ASP A 37 4.42 10.04 -11.91
CA ASP A 37 3.83 11.35 -11.63
C ASP A 37 2.38 11.43 -12.13
N GLN A 38 2.09 10.87 -13.31
CA GLN A 38 0.73 10.80 -13.84
C GLN A 38 -0.18 9.93 -12.96
N HIS A 39 0.33 8.81 -12.46
CA HIS A 39 -0.42 7.92 -11.59
C HIS A 39 -0.80 8.63 -10.29
N TRP A 40 0.15 9.33 -9.67
CA TRP A 40 -0.13 10.08 -8.45
C TRP A 40 -1.05 11.28 -8.68
N ALA A 41 -0.96 11.94 -9.83
CA ALA A 41 -1.92 12.99 -10.19
C ALA A 41 -3.35 12.45 -10.24
N LYS A 42 -3.56 11.26 -10.79
CA LYS A 42 -4.87 10.60 -10.81
C LYS A 42 -5.34 10.22 -9.42
N ILE A 43 -4.43 9.68 -8.59
CA ILE A 43 -4.73 9.32 -7.20
C ILE A 43 -5.23 10.55 -6.44
N LEU A 44 -4.51 11.66 -6.53
CA LEU A 44 -4.84 12.88 -5.77
C LEU A 44 -6.09 13.58 -6.28
N ALA A 45 -6.46 13.35 -7.54
CA ALA A 45 -7.68 13.91 -8.14
C ALA A 45 -8.93 13.03 -7.91
N ASP A 46 -8.76 11.79 -7.49
CA ASP A 46 -9.86 10.85 -7.25
C ASP A 46 -10.42 11.05 -5.85
N GLU A 47 -11.69 11.45 -5.77
CA GLU A 47 -12.37 11.72 -4.50
C GLU A 47 -12.54 10.47 -3.63
N SER A 48 -12.54 9.27 -4.22
CA SER A 48 -12.64 8.02 -3.46
C SER A 48 -11.35 7.64 -2.76
N VAL A 49 -10.21 8.19 -3.19
CA VAL A 49 -8.90 7.84 -2.65
C VAL A 49 -8.64 8.58 -1.32
N ILE A 50 -8.19 7.83 -0.34
CA ILE A 50 -7.69 8.37 0.92
C ILE A 50 -6.22 7.97 1.01
N ALA A 51 -5.32 8.90 0.67
CA ALA A 51 -3.88 8.66 0.64
C ALA A 51 -3.19 9.42 1.77
N ARG A 52 -2.18 8.79 2.38
CA ARG A 52 -1.39 9.37 3.47
C ARG A 52 0.10 9.10 3.24
N THR A 53 0.92 10.03 3.67
CA THR A 53 2.37 9.86 3.76
C THR A 53 2.70 9.31 5.14
N ILE A 54 3.55 8.29 5.18
CA ILE A 54 4.02 7.68 6.43
C ILE A 54 5.32 8.38 6.81
N VAL A 55 5.35 8.97 8.00
CA VAL A 55 6.51 9.71 8.51
C VAL A 55 6.96 9.10 9.83
N ASP A 56 8.27 8.94 9.98
CA ASP A 56 8.89 8.52 11.24
C ASP A 56 10.10 9.43 11.51
N ASP A 57 10.14 10.03 12.69
CA ASP A 57 11.21 10.93 13.12
C ASP A 57 11.50 12.02 12.09
N GLY A 58 10.44 12.62 11.52
CA GLY A 58 10.55 13.69 10.52
C GLY A 58 10.93 13.22 9.12
N GLN A 59 11.10 11.93 8.91
CA GLN A 59 11.50 11.35 7.64
C GLN A 59 10.34 10.62 6.97
N VAL A 60 10.15 10.83 5.67
CA VAL A 60 9.18 10.08 4.88
C VAL A 60 9.70 8.66 4.68
N VAL A 61 8.97 7.67 5.20
CA VAL A 61 9.35 6.25 5.12
C VAL A 61 8.48 5.45 4.16
N GLY A 62 7.35 6.00 3.73
CA GLY A 62 6.47 5.32 2.81
C GLY A 62 5.15 6.04 2.60
N ASN A 63 4.21 5.31 2.03
CA ASN A 63 2.84 5.79 1.81
C ASN A 63 1.84 4.67 2.04
N ILE A 64 0.60 5.05 2.31
CA ILE A 64 -0.52 4.14 2.50
C ILE A 64 -1.78 4.81 1.96
N GLY A 65 -2.65 4.05 1.34
CA GLY A 65 -3.87 4.59 0.79
C GLY A 65 -4.89 3.53 0.45
N SER A 66 -6.09 3.99 0.11
CA SER A 66 -7.16 3.13 -0.35
C SER A 66 -7.96 3.82 -1.43
N PHE A 67 -8.59 3.03 -2.27
CA PHE A 67 -9.47 3.48 -3.35
C PHE A 67 -10.65 2.53 -3.46
N VAL A 68 -11.73 3.02 -4.07
CA VAL A 68 -12.93 2.20 -4.31
C VAL A 68 -12.88 1.64 -5.73
N ALA A 69 -12.97 0.32 -5.85
CA ALA A 69 -13.06 -0.39 -7.12
C ALA A 69 -14.13 -1.48 -7.00
N ASP A 70 -15.03 -1.54 -7.96
CA ASP A 70 -16.12 -2.52 -7.98
C ASP A 70 -16.97 -2.50 -6.69
N GLY A 71 -17.16 -1.32 -6.12
CA GLY A 71 -17.94 -1.14 -4.89
C GLY A 71 -17.21 -1.53 -3.60
N GLU A 72 -15.94 -1.91 -3.69
CA GLU A 72 -15.14 -2.33 -2.54
C GLU A 72 -13.96 -1.38 -2.34
N ARG A 73 -13.65 -1.06 -1.08
CA ARG A 73 -12.48 -0.26 -0.76
C ARG A 73 -11.27 -1.18 -0.57
N ALA A 74 -10.27 -0.96 -1.42
CA ALA A 74 -9.01 -1.71 -1.40
C ALA A 74 -7.88 -0.85 -0.84
N ILE A 75 -7.10 -1.40 0.07
CA ILE A 75 -5.98 -0.73 0.74
C ILE A 75 -4.65 -1.23 0.19
N GLY A 76 -3.68 -0.32 0.08
CA GLY A 76 -2.31 -0.65 -0.27
C GLY A 76 -1.33 0.26 0.44
N TYR A 77 -0.11 -0.21 0.62
CA TYR A 77 0.95 0.58 1.24
C TYR A 77 2.32 0.19 0.67
N TRP A 78 3.27 1.10 0.83
CA TRP A 78 4.65 0.90 0.40
C TRP A 78 5.59 1.49 1.45
N ILE A 79 6.52 0.67 1.94
CA ILE A 79 7.58 1.11 2.84
C ILE A 79 8.90 1.04 2.09
N ALA A 80 9.70 2.09 2.15
CA ALA A 80 11.03 2.08 1.55
C ALA A 80 11.87 0.95 2.14
N ARG A 81 12.62 0.26 1.28
CA ARG A 81 13.36 -0.95 1.68
C ARG A 81 14.31 -0.71 2.87
N GLN A 82 14.97 0.44 2.92
CA GLN A 82 15.89 0.78 4.03
C GLN A 82 15.18 0.91 5.38
N HIS A 83 13.87 0.98 5.38
CA HIS A 83 13.05 1.09 6.60
C HIS A 83 12.31 -0.21 6.97
N TRP A 84 12.53 -1.29 6.22
CA TRP A 84 11.92 -2.58 6.52
C TRP A 84 12.42 -3.13 7.86
N GLY A 85 11.59 -3.98 8.49
CA GLY A 85 11.96 -4.68 9.73
C GLY A 85 11.89 -3.82 10.98
N ARG A 86 11.28 -2.64 10.91
CA ARG A 86 11.17 -1.69 12.04
C ARG A 86 9.74 -1.49 12.53
N GLY A 87 8.79 -2.21 11.97
CA GLY A 87 7.38 -2.11 12.37
C GLY A 87 6.62 -0.92 11.80
N HIS A 88 7.18 -0.20 10.84
CA HIS A 88 6.50 0.97 10.23
C HIS A 88 5.20 0.60 9.55
N ALA A 89 5.17 -0.50 8.79
CA ALA A 89 3.96 -0.94 8.09
C ALA A 89 2.84 -1.28 9.07
N THR A 90 3.16 -2.01 10.14
CA THR A 90 2.17 -2.39 11.16
C THR A 90 1.59 -1.17 11.85
N ARG A 91 2.43 -0.21 12.26
CA ARG A 91 1.96 1.02 12.91
C ARG A 91 1.13 1.87 11.95
N ALA A 92 1.60 2.04 10.72
CA ALA A 92 0.90 2.83 9.72
C ALA A 92 -0.47 2.23 9.39
N LEU A 93 -0.54 0.92 9.22
CA LEU A 93 -1.79 0.24 8.92
C LEU A 93 -2.77 0.33 10.10
N ALA A 94 -2.30 0.15 11.34
CA ALA A 94 -3.13 0.31 12.51
C ALA A 94 -3.71 1.73 12.63
N ASP A 95 -2.89 2.75 12.40
CA ASP A 95 -3.33 4.15 12.42
C ASP A 95 -4.32 4.44 11.29
N TYR A 96 -4.06 3.90 10.11
CA TYR A 96 -4.90 4.11 8.94
C TYR A 96 -6.29 3.48 9.13
N VAL A 97 -6.33 2.25 9.64
CA VAL A 97 -7.59 1.55 9.91
C VAL A 97 -8.43 2.30 10.96
N ALA A 98 -7.78 2.92 11.94
CA ALA A 98 -8.48 3.75 12.92
C ALA A 98 -8.98 5.06 12.32
N GLU A 99 -8.26 5.64 11.35
CA GLU A 99 -8.64 6.89 10.69
C GLU A 99 -9.77 6.69 9.67
N VAL A 100 -9.78 5.55 8.97
CA VAL A 100 -10.76 5.24 7.92
C VAL A 100 -11.77 4.23 8.46
N PRO A 101 -13.00 4.68 8.76
CA PRO A 101 -13.99 3.81 9.41
C PRO A 101 -14.73 2.86 8.46
N GLU A 102 -14.58 3.04 7.15
CA GLU A 102 -15.28 2.22 6.15
C GLU A 102 -14.91 0.75 6.27
N ARG A 103 -15.92 -0.11 6.20
CA ARG A 103 -15.78 -1.58 6.27
C ARG A 103 -16.69 -2.24 5.23
N PRO A 104 -16.31 -3.39 4.66
CA PRO A 104 -15.01 -4.02 4.85
C PRO A 104 -13.89 -3.32 4.09
N LEU A 105 -12.66 -3.51 4.54
CA LEU A 105 -11.46 -3.13 3.80
C LEU A 105 -10.85 -4.37 3.17
N HIS A 106 -10.41 -4.27 1.92
CA HIS A 106 -9.80 -5.38 1.19
C HIS A 106 -8.33 -5.09 0.93
N ALA A 107 -7.52 -6.14 0.88
CA ALA A 107 -6.12 -6.04 0.49
C ALA A 107 -5.75 -7.22 -0.40
N ARG A 108 -4.91 -6.96 -1.40
CA ARG A 108 -4.33 -7.99 -2.27
C ARG A 108 -2.83 -7.96 -2.12
N VAL A 109 -2.23 -9.11 -1.86
CA VAL A 109 -0.79 -9.22 -1.60
C VAL A 109 -0.23 -10.38 -2.39
N ALA A 110 0.92 -10.19 -3.05
CA ALA A 110 1.63 -11.27 -3.71
C ALA A 110 1.90 -12.41 -2.71
N GLU A 111 1.65 -13.63 -3.12
CA GLU A 111 1.75 -14.82 -2.27
C GLU A 111 3.12 -14.93 -1.58
N HIS A 112 4.19 -14.55 -2.26
CA HIS A 112 5.55 -14.61 -1.70
C HIS A 112 5.88 -13.48 -0.73
N ASN A 113 5.04 -12.44 -0.65
CA ASN A 113 5.26 -11.31 0.25
C ASN A 113 4.72 -11.62 1.66
N VAL A 114 5.37 -12.55 2.33
CA VAL A 114 4.97 -13.06 3.64
C VAL A 114 4.96 -11.96 4.70
N GLY A 115 5.89 -11.01 4.62
CA GLY A 115 5.96 -9.88 5.54
C GLY A 115 4.69 -9.03 5.52
N SER A 116 4.19 -8.71 4.34
CA SER A 116 2.96 -7.92 4.19
C SER A 116 1.73 -8.70 4.69
N ILE A 117 1.66 -10.00 4.39
CA ILE A 117 0.57 -10.84 4.89
C ILE A 117 0.53 -10.84 6.43
N ARG A 118 1.70 -10.91 7.07
CA ARG A 118 1.79 -10.85 8.54
C ARG A 118 1.35 -9.50 9.09
N VAL A 119 1.73 -8.41 8.44
CA VAL A 119 1.32 -7.05 8.85
C VAL A 119 -0.20 -6.93 8.83
N LEU A 120 -0.82 -7.36 7.74
CA LEU A 120 -2.27 -7.33 7.60
C LEU A 120 -2.96 -8.20 8.66
N ALA A 121 -2.46 -9.41 8.88
CA ALA A 121 -3.01 -10.31 9.90
C ALA A 121 -2.93 -9.71 11.31
N LYS A 122 -1.82 -9.05 11.64
CA LYS A 122 -1.66 -8.37 12.94
C LYS A 122 -2.68 -7.24 13.13
N CYS A 123 -3.13 -6.63 12.06
CA CYS A 123 -4.11 -5.55 12.10
C CYS A 123 -5.56 -6.03 11.96
N GLY A 124 -5.79 -7.34 12.04
CA GLY A 124 -7.12 -7.92 12.06
C GLY A 124 -7.66 -8.40 10.72
N PHE A 125 -6.89 -8.29 9.65
CA PHE A 125 -7.30 -8.81 8.35
C PHE A 125 -7.25 -10.33 8.33
N ALA A 126 -8.27 -10.95 7.75
CA ALA A 126 -8.33 -12.40 7.56
C ALA A 126 -8.16 -12.75 6.09
N ILE A 127 -7.48 -13.85 5.81
CA ILE A 127 -7.38 -14.38 4.44
C ILE A 127 -8.76 -14.91 4.03
N VAL A 128 -9.29 -14.40 2.92
CA VAL A 128 -10.60 -14.80 2.40
C VAL A 128 -10.53 -15.50 1.06
N GLY A 129 -9.37 -15.52 0.42
CA GLY A 129 -9.23 -16.19 -0.86
C GLY A 129 -7.88 -15.98 -1.50
N GLU A 130 -7.78 -16.47 -2.72
CA GLU A 130 -6.62 -16.32 -3.58
C GLU A 130 -7.12 -15.93 -4.97
N ASP A 131 -6.31 -15.19 -5.71
CA ASP A 131 -6.61 -14.80 -7.08
C ASP A 131 -5.35 -14.87 -7.94
N GLN A 132 -5.53 -15.21 -9.21
CA GLN A 132 -4.46 -15.20 -10.19
C GLN A 132 -5.04 -14.76 -11.52
N SER A 133 -4.62 -13.58 -11.97
CA SER A 133 -5.05 -13.04 -13.25
C SER A 133 -4.45 -13.84 -14.41
N ASP A 134 -5.19 -13.95 -15.51
CA ASP A 134 -4.70 -14.62 -16.72
C ASP A 134 -3.41 -13.92 -17.21
N GLY A 135 -2.36 -14.73 -17.43
CA GLY A 135 -1.07 -14.21 -17.85
C GLY A 135 -0.19 -13.65 -16.74
N ASP A 136 -0.67 -13.60 -15.52
CA ASP A 136 0.11 -13.16 -14.37
C ASP A 136 0.78 -14.39 -13.71
N PRO A 137 2.13 -14.40 -13.62
CA PRO A 137 2.83 -15.53 -12.99
C PRO A 137 2.69 -15.55 -11.46
N VAL A 138 2.20 -14.46 -10.85
CA VAL A 138 2.12 -14.32 -9.40
C VAL A 138 0.69 -14.46 -8.92
N ARG A 139 0.47 -15.39 -7.97
CA ARG A 139 -0.79 -15.52 -7.26
C ARG A 139 -0.86 -14.47 -6.16
N GLU A 140 -2.04 -13.88 -5.99
CA GLU A 140 -2.30 -12.92 -4.93
C GLU A 140 -3.15 -13.55 -3.83
N ILE A 141 -2.83 -13.22 -2.58
CA ILE A 141 -3.66 -13.54 -1.43
C ILE A 141 -4.61 -12.38 -1.22
N VAL A 142 -5.89 -12.67 -1.03
CA VAL A 142 -6.93 -11.68 -0.77
C VAL A 142 -7.27 -11.71 0.72
N LEU A 143 -7.17 -10.54 1.36
CA LEU A 143 -7.47 -10.40 2.79
C LEU A 143 -8.58 -9.37 2.97
N ARG A 144 -9.32 -9.49 4.08
CA ARG A 144 -10.43 -8.59 4.39
C ARG A 144 -10.51 -8.28 5.88
N LEU A 145 -10.79 -7.02 6.18
CA LEU A 145 -11.07 -6.54 7.53
C LEU A 145 -12.55 -6.16 7.62
N ASP A 146 -13.31 -6.85 8.44
CA ASP A 146 -14.75 -6.63 8.60
C ASP A 146 -15.09 -5.78 9.83
N ALA A 147 -14.22 -5.75 10.81
CA ALA A 147 -14.50 -5.12 12.10
C ALA A 147 -14.02 -3.67 12.19
#